data_d1c3555967f28449ce698d75ed89c1f5
#
_entry.id   d1c3555967f28449ce698d75ed89c1f5
#
_cell.length_a   1.000
_cell.length_b   1.000
_cell.length_c   1.000
_cell.angle_alpha   90.00
_cell.angle_beta   90.00
_cell.angle_gamma   90.00
#
_symmetry.space_group_name_H-M   'P 1'
#
loop_
_entity.id
_entity.type
_entity.pdbx_description
1 polymer ?
#
loop_
_entity_poly.entity_id
_entity_poly.type
_entity_poly.pdbx_seq_one_letter_code
_entity_poly.pdbx_strand_id
1 'polypeptide(L)'
;MGLTGGMMSLAFVALLSLGFGIRTWDSAHSWSLLLSHAIRALGAAIAVSFMEELLFRGVVFGSLRRQFSFTTAALSSATLYALVHFFQRPEAPVSVGPWTGLEMLARMLSGLSQPSQVFPGILTLGAIGGLLAWCRERTGALWLPLGLHAGWIFWFKSYTFFTAPLANLGRQSWWWGSARLQDGWLTFAVIAVTSVFFVGMLGNRKNPTSATPLGHFP
;
A
#
# COMPACT_ATOMS: atom_id res chain seq x y z
N MET A 1 2.24 7.84 -15.75
CA MET A 1 2.84 8.51 -14.57
C MET A 1 2.58 7.74 -13.24
N GLY A 2 1.34 7.39 -12.89
CA GLY A 2 1.09 6.68 -11.61
C GLY A 2 1.82 5.36 -11.52
N LEU A 3 1.57 4.43 -12.44
CA LEU A 3 2.20 3.10 -12.45
C LEU A 3 3.74 3.18 -12.45
N THR A 4 4.31 4.02 -13.30
CA THR A 4 5.76 4.21 -13.35
C THR A 4 6.31 4.79 -12.05
N GLY A 5 5.65 5.78 -11.45
CA GLY A 5 6.06 6.34 -10.16
C GLY A 5 6.02 5.31 -9.02
N GLY A 6 4.94 4.53 -8.93
CA GLY A 6 4.83 3.44 -7.95
C GLY A 6 5.88 2.35 -8.18
N MET A 7 6.09 1.94 -9.42
CA MET A 7 7.12 0.95 -9.75
C MET A 7 8.53 1.44 -9.44
N MET A 8 8.88 2.65 -9.84
CA MET A 8 10.24 3.20 -9.65
C MET A 8 10.58 3.42 -8.18
N SER A 9 9.64 3.86 -7.35
CA SER A 9 9.88 4.10 -5.92
C SER A 9 10.28 2.81 -5.18
N LEU A 10 9.58 1.70 -5.38
CA LEU A 10 9.93 0.44 -4.74
C LEU A 10 11.01 -0.35 -5.48
N ALA A 11 11.17 -0.16 -6.80
CA ALA A 11 12.36 -0.63 -7.51
C ALA A 11 13.64 -0.05 -6.90
N PHE A 12 13.62 1.22 -6.52
CA PHE A 12 14.74 1.86 -5.86
C PHE A 12 15.09 1.19 -4.52
N VAL A 13 14.08 0.86 -3.70
CA VAL A 13 14.30 0.09 -2.45
C VAL A 13 14.92 -1.29 -2.74
N ALA A 14 14.40 -1.99 -3.75
CA ALA A 14 14.93 -3.28 -4.17
C ALA A 14 16.40 -3.19 -4.65
N LEU A 15 16.71 -2.20 -5.47
CA LEU A 15 18.08 -1.97 -5.95
C LEU A 15 19.05 -1.61 -4.83
N LEU A 16 18.62 -0.79 -3.85
CA LEU A 16 19.43 -0.50 -2.67
C LEU A 16 19.70 -1.79 -1.87
N SER A 17 18.70 -2.65 -1.67
CA SER A 17 18.88 -3.90 -0.92
C SER A 17 19.85 -4.86 -1.62
N LEU A 18 19.89 -4.88 -2.95
CA LEU A 18 20.88 -5.61 -3.74
C LEU A 18 22.27 -4.96 -3.64
N GLY A 19 22.36 -3.65 -3.80
CA GLY A 19 23.62 -2.91 -3.80
C GLY A 19 24.33 -2.95 -2.44
N PHE A 20 23.59 -2.98 -1.33
CA PHE A 20 24.15 -3.13 0.02
C PHE A 20 24.35 -4.59 0.45
N GLY A 21 24.14 -5.56 -0.44
CA GLY A 21 24.34 -6.98 -0.13
C GLY A 21 23.39 -7.55 0.93
N ILE A 22 22.23 -6.92 1.08
CA ILE A 22 21.16 -7.38 1.98
C ILE A 22 20.39 -8.52 1.34
N ARG A 23 20.24 -8.44 0.04
CA ARG A 23 19.64 -9.48 -0.81
C ARG A 23 20.53 -9.72 -2.02
N THR A 24 20.32 -10.85 -2.66
CA THR A 24 20.93 -11.19 -3.94
C THR A 24 19.82 -11.45 -4.97
N TRP A 25 20.15 -11.32 -6.24
CA TRP A 25 19.27 -11.77 -7.30
C TRP A 25 19.06 -13.27 -7.20
N ASP A 26 17.81 -13.73 -7.30
CA ASP A 26 17.52 -15.16 -7.31
C ASP A 26 17.78 -15.73 -8.72
N SER A 27 18.93 -16.32 -8.91
CA SER A 27 19.36 -16.95 -10.17
C SER A 27 18.77 -18.34 -10.40
N ALA A 28 18.02 -18.90 -9.44
CA ALA A 28 17.40 -20.22 -9.60
C ALA A 28 16.26 -20.23 -10.59
N HIS A 29 15.70 -19.06 -10.93
CA HIS A 29 14.56 -18.92 -11.83
C HIS A 29 15.01 -18.74 -13.29
N SER A 30 14.36 -19.52 -14.21
CA SER A 30 14.51 -19.31 -15.65
C SER A 30 13.88 -17.98 -16.10
N TRP A 31 14.36 -17.41 -17.19
CA TRP A 31 13.79 -16.17 -17.75
C TRP A 31 12.31 -16.28 -18.08
N SER A 32 11.85 -17.44 -18.56
CA SER A 32 10.43 -17.69 -18.84
C SER A 32 9.59 -17.67 -17.57
N LEU A 33 10.11 -18.19 -16.46
CA LEU A 33 9.45 -18.18 -15.16
C LEU A 33 9.39 -16.75 -14.58
N LEU A 34 10.49 -15.99 -14.67
CA LEU A 34 10.54 -14.59 -14.26
C LEU A 34 9.51 -13.74 -15.03
N LEU A 35 9.45 -13.90 -16.36
CA LEU A 35 8.50 -13.17 -17.20
C LEU A 35 7.06 -13.56 -16.90
N SER A 36 6.78 -14.87 -16.75
CA SER A 36 5.43 -15.33 -16.42
C SER A 36 4.96 -14.86 -15.05
N HIS A 37 5.89 -14.80 -14.05
CA HIS A 37 5.59 -14.23 -12.74
C HIS A 37 5.29 -12.73 -12.86
N ALA A 38 6.13 -11.95 -13.56
CA ALA A 38 5.96 -10.52 -13.74
C ALA A 38 4.60 -10.18 -14.37
N ILE A 39 4.18 -10.91 -15.41
CA ILE A 39 2.89 -10.72 -16.07
C ILE A 39 1.73 -11.01 -15.08
N ARG A 40 1.79 -12.14 -14.37
CA ARG A 40 0.77 -12.51 -13.39
C ARG A 40 0.72 -11.52 -12.21
N ALA A 41 1.89 -11.12 -11.71
CA ALA A 41 1.98 -10.14 -10.62
C ALA A 41 1.43 -8.77 -11.03
N LEU A 42 1.71 -8.32 -12.26
CA LEU A 42 1.17 -7.07 -12.81
C LEU A 42 -0.36 -7.15 -12.99
N GLY A 43 -0.87 -8.23 -13.56
CA GLY A 43 -2.31 -8.43 -13.69
C GLY A 43 -3.02 -8.44 -12.34
N ALA A 44 -2.47 -9.18 -11.35
CA ALA A 44 -2.99 -9.19 -9.99
C ALA A 44 -2.88 -7.81 -9.31
N ALA A 45 -1.78 -7.08 -9.53
CA ALA A 45 -1.59 -5.74 -8.99
C ALA A 45 -2.63 -4.75 -9.51
N ILE A 46 -2.93 -4.78 -10.80
CA ILE A 46 -3.97 -3.95 -11.41
C ILE A 46 -5.36 -4.32 -10.85
N ALA A 47 -5.69 -5.59 -10.78
CA ALA A 47 -7.00 -6.04 -10.29
C ALA A 47 -7.21 -5.67 -8.81
N VAL A 48 -6.21 -5.93 -7.95
CA VAL A 48 -6.29 -5.61 -6.52
C VAL A 48 -6.34 -4.10 -6.30
N SER A 49 -5.46 -3.33 -6.97
CA SER A 49 -5.47 -1.87 -6.84
C SER A 49 -6.79 -1.27 -7.31
N PHE A 50 -7.40 -1.79 -8.38
CA PHE A 50 -8.71 -1.33 -8.83
C PHE A 50 -9.78 -1.54 -7.76
N MET A 51 -9.86 -2.73 -7.17
CA MET A 51 -10.83 -3.04 -6.12
C MET A 51 -10.60 -2.18 -4.87
N GLU A 52 -9.36 -2.06 -4.43
CA GLU A 52 -9.02 -1.31 -3.22
C GLU A 52 -9.21 0.20 -3.41
N GLU A 53 -8.82 0.76 -4.56
CA GLU A 53 -9.03 2.19 -4.81
C GLU A 53 -10.51 2.53 -4.95
N LEU A 54 -11.31 1.65 -5.57
CA LEU A 54 -12.75 1.85 -5.63
C LEU A 54 -13.37 1.85 -4.22
N LEU A 55 -12.96 0.90 -3.37
CA LEU A 55 -13.46 0.80 -2.00
C LEU A 55 -12.97 1.97 -1.13
N PHE A 56 -11.64 2.16 -1.03
CA PHE A 56 -11.09 3.12 -0.06
C PHE A 56 -11.18 4.57 -0.53
N ARG A 57 -10.93 4.87 -1.82
CA ARG A 57 -10.95 6.25 -2.35
C ARG A 57 -12.28 6.61 -3.02
N GLY A 58 -12.94 5.63 -3.60
CA GLY A 58 -14.29 5.82 -4.14
C GLY A 58 -15.34 5.91 -3.03
N VAL A 59 -15.48 4.85 -2.23
CA VAL A 59 -16.56 4.73 -1.24
C VAL A 59 -16.17 5.35 0.09
N VAL A 60 -15.14 4.83 0.79
CA VAL A 60 -14.82 5.25 2.18
C VAL A 60 -14.42 6.72 2.21
N PHE A 61 -13.32 7.08 1.53
CA PHE A 61 -12.86 8.47 1.48
C PHE A 61 -13.92 9.40 0.89
N GLY A 62 -14.56 8.99 -0.21
CA GLY A 62 -15.59 9.79 -0.87
C GLY A 62 -16.81 10.07 0.02
N SER A 63 -17.24 9.12 0.85
CA SER A 63 -18.32 9.31 1.81
C SER A 63 -17.92 10.21 2.97
N LEU A 64 -16.74 9.98 3.55
CA LEU A 64 -16.20 10.82 4.62
C LEU A 64 -15.96 12.25 4.13
N ARG A 65 -15.47 12.44 2.91
CA ARG A 65 -15.16 13.75 2.34
C ARG A 65 -16.40 14.64 2.13
N ARG A 66 -17.57 14.03 1.99
CA ARG A 66 -18.84 14.78 1.92
C ARG A 66 -19.25 15.40 3.24
N GLN A 67 -18.80 14.84 4.36
CA GLN A 67 -19.24 15.27 5.72
C GLN A 67 -18.10 15.95 6.50
N PHE A 68 -16.85 15.66 6.18
CA PHE A 68 -15.69 16.10 6.95
C PHE A 68 -14.69 16.86 6.08
N SER A 69 -13.76 17.55 6.75
CA SER A 69 -12.62 18.18 6.10
C SER A 69 -11.76 17.14 5.35
N PHE A 70 -10.98 17.60 4.38
CA PHE A 70 -10.04 16.73 3.66
C PHE A 70 -9.13 15.96 4.62
N THR A 71 -8.55 16.67 5.60
CA THR A 71 -7.60 16.07 6.56
C THR A 71 -8.26 14.94 7.36
N THR A 72 -9.46 15.17 7.89
CA THR A 72 -10.19 14.16 8.67
C THR A 72 -10.53 12.95 7.78
N ALA A 73 -11.09 13.18 6.59
CA ALA A 73 -11.46 12.10 5.68
C ALA A 73 -10.24 11.29 5.21
N ALA A 74 -9.13 11.97 4.88
CA ALA A 74 -7.91 11.33 4.43
C ALA A 74 -7.25 10.49 5.54
N LEU A 75 -7.11 11.06 6.76
CA LEU A 75 -6.54 10.35 7.91
C LEU A 75 -7.39 9.14 8.30
N SER A 76 -8.71 9.30 8.41
CA SER A 76 -9.60 8.18 8.78
C SER A 76 -9.56 7.06 7.73
N SER A 77 -9.63 7.40 6.44
CA SER A 77 -9.54 6.42 5.36
C SER A 77 -8.18 5.73 5.30
N ALA A 78 -7.08 6.49 5.49
CA ALA A 78 -5.72 5.95 5.49
C ALA A 78 -5.46 5.06 6.70
N THR A 79 -5.96 5.41 7.88
CA THR A 79 -5.85 4.59 9.08
C THR A 79 -6.60 3.28 8.91
N LEU A 80 -7.85 3.33 8.44
CA LEU A 80 -8.62 2.12 8.17
C LEU A 80 -7.91 1.24 7.14
N TYR A 81 -7.43 1.83 6.05
CA TYR A 81 -6.66 1.15 5.01
C TYR A 81 -5.43 0.44 5.60
N ALA A 82 -4.64 1.14 6.41
CA ALA A 82 -3.46 0.55 7.04
C ALA A 82 -3.82 -0.60 7.99
N LEU A 83 -4.80 -0.42 8.86
CA LEU A 83 -5.16 -1.42 9.88
C LEU A 83 -5.67 -2.73 9.29
N VAL A 84 -6.51 -2.68 8.25
CA VAL A 84 -7.08 -3.90 7.64
C VAL A 84 -6.00 -4.80 7.01
N HIS A 85 -4.85 -4.25 6.63
CA HIS A 85 -3.74 -5.01 6.06
C HIS A 85 -3.00 -5.88 7.08
N PHE A 86 -3.18 -5.62 8.38
CA PHE A 86 -2.58 -6.41 9.47
C PHE A 86 -3.55 -7.43 10.05
N PHE A 87 -4.76 -7.53 9.52
CA PHE A 87 -5.69 -8.57 9.95
C PHE A 87 -5.17 -9.95 9.51
N GLN A 88 -5.04 -10.85 10.49
CA GLN A 88 -4.68 -12.24 10.20
C GLN A 88 -5.83 -12.95 9.50
N ARG A 89 -5.49 -14.01 8.77
CA ARG A 89 -6.49 -14.97 8.24
C ARG A 89 -6.48 -16.19 9.14
N PRO A 90 -7.36 -16.24 10.14
CA PRO A 90 -7.45 -17.41 11.02
C PRO A 90 -7.96 -18.61 10.22
N GLU A 91 -7.53 -19.81 10.66
CA GLU A 91 -8.09 -21.05 10.13
C GLU A 91 -9.59 -21.14 10.43
N ALA A 92 -10.32 -21.80 9.53
CA ALA A 92 -11.75 -22.01 9.72
C ALA A 92 -11.97 -22.82 11.02
N PRO A 93 -12.96 -22.46 11.85
CA PRO A 93 -13.24 -23.19 13.07
C PRO A 93 -13.76 -24.59 12.76
N VAL A 94 -13.35 -25.58 13.55
CA VAL A 94 -13.79 -26.98 13.43
C VAL A 94 -15.28 -27.13 13.75
N SER A 95 -15.79 -26.28 14.67
CA SER A 95 -17.20 -26.23 15.04
C SER A 95 -17.66 -24.78 15.21
N VAL A 96 -18.91 -24.50 14.90
CA VAL A 96 -19.51 -23.18 15.01
C VAL A 96 -20.43 -23.11 16.21
N GLY A 97 -20.14 -22.21 17.14
CA GLY A 97 -20.93 -21.90 18.31
C GLY A 97 -21.34 -20.44 18.40
N PRO A 98 -22.10 -20.02 19.41
CA PRO A 98 -22.59 -18.63 19.54
C PRO A 98 -21.49 -17.57 19.59
N TRP A 99 -20.30 -17.92 20.07
CA TRP A 99 -19.18 -17.02 20.27
C TRP A 99 -18.10 -17.11 19.19
N THR A 100 -18.24 -18.04 18.25
CA THR A 100 -17.24 -18.29 17.19
C THR A 100 -16.88 -17.01 16.41
N GLY A 101 -17.85 -16.16 16.10
CA GLY A 101 -17.60 -14.90 15.40
C GLY A 101 -16.69 -13.95 16.18
N LEU A 102 -16.87 -13.85 17.51
CA LEU A 102 -16.04 -13.02 18.37
C LEU A 102 -14.62 -13.60 18.52
N GLU A 103 -14.49 -14.91 18.63
CA GLU A 103 -13.19 -15.59 18.65
C GLU A 103 -12.43 -15.38 17.35
N MET A 104 -13.12 -15.52 16.21
CA MET A 104 -12.52 -15.28 14.90
C MET A 104 -12.07 -13.83 14.74
N LEU A 105 -12.88 -12.86 15.19
CA LEU A 105 -12.49 -11.45 15.19
C LEU A 105 -11.23 -11.22 16.07
N ALA A 106 -11.19 -11.77 17.27
CA ALA A 106 -10.02 -11.68 18.14
C ALA A 106 -8.76 -12.28 17.48
N ARG A 107 -8.89 -13.43 16.82
CA ARG A 107 -7.79 -14.03 16.03
C ARG A 107 -7.37 -13.17 14.85
N MET A 108 -8.31 -12.55 14.14
CA MET A 108 -7.98 -11.60 13.06
C MET A 108 -7.19 -10.41 13.58
N LEU A 109 -7.56 -9.88 14.74
CA LEU A 109 -6.88 -8.72 15.35
C LEU A 109 -5.51 -9.09 15.96
N SER A 110 -5.19 -10.37 16.15
CA SER A 110 -3.89 -10.79 16.70
C SER A 110 -2.69 -10.36 15.85
N GLY A 111 -2.89 -10.05 14.56
CA GLY A 111 -1.84 -9.44 13.72
C GLY A 111 -1.33 -8.10 14.22
N LEU A 112 -2.09 -7.42 15.10
CA LEU A 112 -1.71 -6.16 15.74
C LEU A 112 -1.06 -6.34 17.11
N SER A 113 -0.90 -7.57 17.59
CA SER A 113 -0.40 -7.86 18.95
C SER A 113 1.08 -7.57 19.17
N GLN A 114 1.85 -7.38 18.10
CA GLN A 114 3.28 -7.06 18.18
C GLN A 114 3.56 -5.65 17.59
N PRO A 115 3.24 -4.57 18.31
CA PRO A 115 3.27 -3.21 17.77
C PRO A 115 4.64 -2.81 17.20
N SER A 116 5.73 -3.22 17.84
CA SER A 116 7.09 -2.88 17.39
C SER A 116 7.45 -3.45 16.01
N GLN A 117 6.84 -4.58 15.63
CA GLN A 117 7.08 -5.21 14.34
C GLN A 117 6.16 -4.66 13.24
N VAL A 118 4.94 -4.27 13.60
CA VAL A 118 3.95 -3.79 12.62
C VAL A 118 3.97 -2.28 12.43
N PHE A 119 4.56 -1.53 13.38
CA PHE A 119 4.53 -0.07 13.37
C PHE A 119 5.11 0.57 12.10
N PRO A 120 6.31 0.17 11.58
CA PRO A 120 6.82 0.72 10.33
C PRO A 120 5.88 0.44 9.15
N GLY A 121 5.29 -0.75 9.10
CA GLY A 121 4.33 -1.12 8.07
C GLY A 121 3.03 -0.32 8.15
N ILE A 122 2.50 -0.07 9.36
CA ILE A 122 1.33 0.79 9.58
C ILE A 122 1.61 2.20 9.07
N LEU A 123 2.78 2.76 9.38
CA LEU A 123 3.16 4.09 8.90
C LEU A 123 3.33 4.13 7.38
N THR A 124 3.97 3.11 6.81
CA THR A 124 4.13 2.98 5.35
C THR A 124 2.77 2.92 4.65
N LEU A 125 1.88 2.05 5.09
CA LEU A 125 0.55 1.90 4.50
C LEU A 125 -0.34 3.13 4.77
N GLY A 126 -0.18 3.76 5.93
CA GLY A 126 -0.84 5.04 6.23
C GLY A 126 -0.38 6.17 5.31
N ALA A 127 0.94 6.28 5.06
CA ALA A 127 1.48 7.25 4.11
C ALA A 127 1.01 6.98 2.67
N ILE A 128 1.02 5.71 2.24
CA ILE A 128 0.42 5.27 0.97
C ILE A 128 -1.05 5.72 0.93
N GLY A 129 -1.82 5.38 1.96
CA GLY A 129 -3.23 5.74 2.08
C GLY A 129 -3.49 7.23 1.95
N GLY A 130 -2.70 8.04 2.64
CA GLY A 130 -2.78 9.50 2.61
C GLY A 130 -2.43 10.09 1.24
N LEU A 131 -1.34 9.60 0.62
CA LEU A 131 -0.95 10.05 -0.72
C LEU A 131 -2.03 9.71 -1.77
N LEU A 132 -2.57 8.50 -1.74
CA LEU A 132 -3.61 8.09 -2.69
C LEU A 132 -4.90 8.91 -2.50
N ALA A 133 -5.28 9.24 -1.25
CA ALA A 133 -6.39 10.16 -0.96
C ALA A 133 -6.11 11.58 -1.49
N TRP A 134 -4.87 12.07 -1.31
CA TRP A 134 -4.44 13.35 -1.88
C TRP A 134 -4.53 13.35 -3.42
N CYS A 135 -3.99 12.30 -4.06
CA CYS A 135 -4.07 12.16 -5.51
C CYS A 135 -5.54 12.16 -6.00
N ARG A 136 -6.42 11.46 -5.29
CA ARG A 136 -7.87 11.45 -5.59
C ARG A 136 -8.48 12.83 -5.46
N GLU A 137 -8.20 13.55 -4.38
CA GLU A 137 -8.71 14.91 -4.15
C GLU A 137 -8.25 15.87 -5.24
N ARG A 138 -6.97 15.82 -5.60
CA ARG A 138 -6.38 16.77 -6.57
C ARG A 138 -6.69 16.49 -8.03
N THR A 139 -6.91 15.24 -8.38
CA THR A 139 -7.20 14.87 -9.78
C THR A 139 -8.68 14.69 -10.07
N GLY A 140 -9.51 14.53 -9.04
CA GLY A 140 -10.93 14.19 -9.20
C GLY A 140 -11.16 12.78 -9.77
N ALA A 141 -10.11 11.99 -10.02
CA ALA A 141 -10.16 10.70 -10.68
C ALA A 141 -9.37 9.62 -9.93
N LEU A 142 -9.67 8.34 -10.19
CA LEU A 142 -8.99 7.20 -9.56
C LEU A 142 -7.76 6.71 -10.36
N TRP A 143 -7.53 7.19 -11.57
CA TRP A 143 -6.48 6.64 -12.45
C TRP A 143 -5.06 6.84 -11.92
N LEU A 144 -4.77 7.99 -11.31
CA LEU A 144 -3.45 8.23 -10.72
C LEU A 144 -3.22 7.42 -9.44
N PRO A 145 -4.14 7.42 -8.44
CA PRO A 145 -4.05 6.52 -7.30
C PRO A 145 -3.93 5.06 -7.70
N LEU A 146 -4.78 4.57 -8.61
CA LEU A 146 -4.76 3.20 -9.11
C LEU A 146 -3.40 2.83 -9.71
N GLY A 147 -2.84 3.71 -10.55
CA GLY A 147 -1.53 3.45 -11.15
C GLY A 147 -0.42 3.36 -10.11
N LEU A 148 -0.31 4.34 -9.18
CA LEU A 148 0.66 4.33 -8.08
C LEU A 148 0.55 3.04 -7.26
N HIS A 149 -0.67 2.70 -6.86
CA HIS A 149 -0.96 1.55 -6.04
C HIS A 149 -0.62 0.23 -6.75
N ALA A 150 -0.97 0.09 -8.03
CA ALA A 150 -0.60 -1.09 -8.83
C ALA A 150 0.93 -1.27 -8.92
N GLY A 151 1.68 -0.17 -9.07
CA GLY A 151 3.14 -0.22 -9.07
C GLY A 151 3.72 -0.73 -7.75
N TRP A 152 3.16 -0.33 -6.61
CA TRP A 152 3.60 -0.82 -5.30
C TRP A 152 3.19 -2.27 -5.06
N ILE A 153 1.95 -2.67 -5.38
CA ILE A 153 1.51 -4.07 -5.24
C ILE A 153 2.37 -4.99 -6.09
N PHE A 154 2.75 -4.57 -7.30
CA PHE A 154 3.66 -5.36 -8.13
C PHE A 154 4.94 -5.73 -7.37
N TRP A 155 5.59 -4.77 -6.73
CA TRP A 155 6.81 -5.01 -5.97
C TRP A 155 6.56 -5.78 -4.67
N PHE A 156 5.48 -5.53 -3.95
CA PHE A 156 5.13 -6.34 -2.78
C PHE A 156 4.93 -7.82 -3.10
N LYS A 157 4.46 -8.14 -4.32
CA LYS A 157 4.30 -9.52 -4.78
C LYS A 157 5.57 -10.12 -5.38
N SER A 158 6.47 -9.31 -5.91
CA SER A 158 7.57 -9.77 -6.76
C SER A 158 8.94 -9.70 -6.07
N TYR A 159 9.09 -8.90 -5.02
CA TYR A 159 10.37 -8.67 -4.36
C TYR A 159 11.04 -9.96 -3.87
N THR A 160 10.31 -10.80 -3.15
CA THR A 160 10.81 -12.08 -2.64
C THR A 160 10.92 -13.16 -3.70
N PHE A 161 10.28 -12.96 -4.83
CA PHE A 161 10.41 -13.87 -5.98
C PHE A 161 11.66 -13.54 -6.81
N PHE A 162 11.97 -12.27 -6.98
CA PHE A 162 13.15 -11.86 -7.74
C PHE A 162 14.44 -11.87 -6.91
N THR A 163 14.33 -11.86 -5.59
CA THR A 163 15.50 -11.70 -4.72
C THR A 163 15.46 -12.68 -3.54
N ALA A 164 16.63 -13.21 -3.16
CA ALA A 164 16.82 -14.04 -1.98
C ALA A 164 17.60 -13.31 -0.88
N PRO A 165 17.34 -13.55 0.42
CA PRO A 165 18.13 -12.97 1.51
C PRO A 165 19.56 -13.52 1.48
N LEU A 166 20.56 -12.65 1.68
CA LEU A 166 21.97 -13.07 1.59
C LEU A 166 22.50 -13.61 2.93
N ALA A 167 22.02 -13.13 4.06
CA ALA A 167 22.44 -13.56 5.39
C ALA A 167 21.39 -13.20 6.44
N ASN A 168 21.58 -13.71 7.68
CA ASN A 168 20.78 -13.30 8.82
C ASN A 168 21.00 -11.82 9.12
N LEU A 169 20.04 -10.99 8.77
CA LEU A 169 20.09 -9.53 8.88
C LEU A 169 20.21 -9.03 10.33
N GLY A 170 19.96 -9.88 11.32
CA GLY A 170 20.08 -9.54 12.73
C GLY A 170 19.40 -8.19 13.06
N ARG A 171 20.17 -7.26 13.65
CA ARG A 171 19.68 -5.91 14.01
C ARG A 171 19.29 -5.01 12.83
N GLN A 172 19.71 -5.34 11.61
CA GLN A 172 19.41 -4.48 10.44
C GLN A 172 18.02 -4.75 9.86
N SER A 173 17.33 -5.80 10.32
CA SER A 173 15.99 -6.16 9.84
C SER A 173 14.97 -5.02 10.00
N TRP A 174 15.07 -4.22 11.05
CA TRP A 174 14.18 -3.08 11.29
C TRP A 174 14.28 -1.99 10.21
N TRP A 175 15.48 -1.79 9.65
CA TRP A 175 15.72 -0.79 8.61
C TRP A 175 15.29 -1.30 7.23
N TRP A 176 15.72 -2.52 6.89
CA TRP A 176 15.49 -3.11 5.58
C TRP A 176 14.14 -3.82 5.45
N GLY A 177 13.50 -4.12 6.55
CA GLY A 177 12.30 -4.94 6.61
C GLY A 177 12.60 -6.43 6.58
N SER A 178 11.54 -7.21 6.69
CA SER A 178 11.58 -8.66 6.56
C SER A 178 11.43 -9.09 5.08
N ALA A 179 10.79 -10.22 4.86
CA ALA A 179 10.38 -10.65 3.52
C ALA A 179 9.34 -9.69 2.88
N ARG A 180 8.66 -8.88 3.69
CA ARG A 180 7.68 -7.89 3.23
C ARG A 180 8.37 -6.53 3.09
N LEU A 181 8.45 -6.00 1.89
CA LEU A 181 9.04 -4.68 1.63
C LEU A 181 8.45 -3.56 2.50
N GLN A 182 7.17 -3.67 2.86
CA GLN A 182 6.43 -2.62 3.56
C GLN A 182 6.77 -2.45 5.03
N ASP A 183 7.46 -3.40 5.66
CA ASP A 183 7.74 -3.42 7.10
C ASP A 183 9.11 -2.83 7.49
N GLY A 184 9.85 -2.28 6.53
CA GLY A 184 11.13 -1.62 6.75
C GLY A 184 11.03 -0.09 6.77
N TRP A 185 11.84 0.56 7.63
CA TRP A 185 11.93 2.02 7.68
C TRP A 185 12.42 2.65 6.38
N LEU A 186 13.27 1.94 5.62
CA LEU A 186 13.72 2.40 4.31
C LEU A 186 12.53 2.58 3.35
N THR A 187 11.63 1.61 3.33
CA THR A 187 10.42 1.70 2.49
C THR A 187 9.54 2.87 2.92
N PHE A 188 9.34 3.05 4.22
CA PHE A 188 8.62 4.23 4.72
C PHE A 188 9.26 5.54 4.23
N ALA A 189 10.59 5.68 4.36
CA ALA A 189 11.30 6.88 3.93
C ALA A 189 11.14 7.13 2.42
N VAL A 190 11.24 6.09 1.59
CA VAL A 190 11.05 6.21 0.14
C VAL A 190 9.61 6.57 -0.21
N ILE A 191 8.62 5.99 0.46
CA ILE A 191 7.21 6.36 0.28
C ILE A 191 6.95 7.80 0.73
N ALA A 192 7.55 8.25 1.83
CA ALA A 192 7.44 9.62 2.29
C ALA A 192 8.02 10.62 1.26
N VAL A 193 9.21 10.35 0.72
CA VAL A 193 9.82 11.16 -0.35
C VAL A 193 8.95 11.16 -1.61
N THR A 194 8.43 10.01 -2.00
CA THR A 194 7.50 9.88 -3.13
C THR A 194 6.23 10.71 -2.89
N SER A 195 5.73 10.71 -1.66
CA SER A 195 4.56 11.51 -1.27
C SER A 195 4.84 13.01 -1.40
N VAL A 196 5.98 13.49 -0.89
CA VAL A 196 6.39 14.89 -1.02
C VAL A 196 6.49 15.31 -2.50
N PHE A 197 7.10 14.45 -3.34
CA PHE A 197 7.20 14.69 -4.77
C PHE A 197 5.82 14.84 -5.44
N PHE A 198 4.91 13.90 -5.23
CA PHE A 198 3.58 13.97 -5.84
C PHE A 198 2.73 15.11 -5.26
N VAL A 199 2.85 15.39 -3.96
CA VAL A 199 2.18 16.54 -3.33
C VAL A 199 2.67 17.85 -3.96
N GLY A 200 3.97 18.02 -4.14
CA GLY A 200 4.55 19.20 -4.79
C GLY A 200 4.10 19.33 -6.26
N MET A 201 4.14 18.22 -7.01
CA MET A 201 3.74 18.19 -8.44
C MET A 201 2.26 18.53 -8.63
N LEU A 202 1.37 18.05 -7.74
CA LEU A 202 -0.07 18.26 -7.83
C LEU A 202 -0.54 19.52 -7.10
N GLY A 203 0.28 20.06 -6.19
CA GLY A 203 -0.08 21.20 -5.34
C GLY A 203 -0.51 22.44 -6.12
N ASN A 204 0.10 22.66 -7.28
CA ASN A 204 -0.19 23.79 -8.16
C ASN A 204 -1.40 23.59 -9.09
N ARG A 205 -2.02 22.42 -9.09
CA ARG A 205 -3.22 22.17 -9.90
C ARG A 205 -4.46 22.71 -9.18
N LYS A 206 -5.31 23.49 -9.87
CA LYS A 206 -6.60 23.94 -9.34
C LYS A 206 -7.48 22.71 -9.03
N ASN A 207 -8.13 22.70 -7.88
CA ASN A 207 -9.07 21.64 -7.52
C ASN A 207 -10.25 21.62 -8.48
N PRO A 208 -10.54 20.52 -9.16
CA PRO A 208 -11.71 20.46 -10.06
C PRO A 208 -13.04 20.61 -9.32
N THR A 209 -13.08 20.32 -8.01
CA THR A 209 -14.27 20.45 -7.16
C THR A 209 -14.59 21.89 -6.73
N SER A 210 -13.70 22.86 -6.97
CA SER A 210 -13.96 24.26 -6.62
C SER A 210 -14.76 25.03 -7.70
N ALA A 211 -15.13 24.38 -8.81
CA ALA A 211 -15.66 25.07 -9.99
C ALA A 211 -17.19 25.00 -10.16
N THR A 212 -17.95 24.35 -9.24
CA THR A 212 -19.42 24.37 -9.36
C THR A 212 -20.05 24.40 -7.97
N PRO A 213 -20.60 25.54 -7.53
CA PRO A 213 -21.71 25.52 -6.58
C PRO A 213 -22.84 24.79 -7.29
N LEU A 214 -23.32 23.67 -6.71
CA LEU A 214 -24.57 23.06 -7.17
C LEU A 214 -25.63 24.14 -7.10
N GLY A 215 -26.06 24.64 -8.27
CA GLY A 215 -27.19 25.53 -8.40
C GLY A 215 -28.36 24.88 -7.70
N HIS A 216 -29.02 25.64 -6.83
CA HIS A 216 -30.31 25.27 -6.29
C HIS A 216 -31.22 24.88 -7.47
N PHE A 217 -31.54 23.60 -7.54
CA PHE A 217 -32.71 23.21 -8.34
C PHE A 217 -33.95 23.74 -7.63
N PRO A 218 -34.83 24.42 -8.36
CA PRO A 218 -36.07 24.92 -7.82
C PRO A 218 -37.02 23.81 -7.39
#